data_26a438fa5a87434a243df37b0de8071c
#
_entry.id   26a438fa5a87434a243df37b0de8071c
#
_cell.length_a   1.000
_cell.length_b   1.000
_cell.length_c   1.000
_cell.angle_alpha   90.00
_cell.angle_beta   90.00
_cell.angle_gamma   90.00
#
_symmetry.space_group_name_H-M   'P 1'
#
loop_
_entity.id
_entity.type
_entity.pdbx_description
1 polymer ?
#
loop_
_entity_poly.entity_id
_entity_poly.type
_entity_poly.pdbx_seq_one_letter_code
_entity_poly.pdbx_strand_id
1 'polypeptide(L)'
;MKNLTNILCLVALQFLFLAKASCAELVFAKDGSGVYGYKDTPKLPWCGYCVHDPDRPAPKRIDPGTAGLSTLPYRPPSDAIVLFDGKDLSQWEKTDWKLVDGCIEAVGGSSLTSKQSFGNCQIHLEWMAPKDFTGPWYNRGNNGVLLMGLFEIQIFDSYNEKIYPDGQAAAIYGQTPPLVNACRPPGEWQSY
;
A
#
# COMPACT_ATOMS: atom_id res chain seq x y z
N MET A 1 -7.37 23.35 73.01
CA MET A 1 -7.44 23.91 71.60
C MET A 1 -7.04 22.80 70.67
N LYS A 2 -7.99 22.16 70.05
CA LYS A 2 -7.73 21.05 69.08
C LYS A 2 -8.18 21.51 67.67
N ASN A 3 -7.23 21.64 66.77
CA ASN A 3 -7.50 21.96 65.38
C ASN A 3 -8.04 20.71 64.64
N LEU A 4 -9.25 20.80 64.15
CA LEU A 4 -9.81 19.84 63.23
C LEU A 4 -9.38 20.21 61.83
N THR A 5 -8.53 19.39 61.21
CA THR A 5 -8.15 19.51 59.79
C THR A 5 -9.16 18.74 58.97
N ASN A 6 -9.95 19.44 58.18
CA ASN A 6 -10.87 18.83 57.20
C ASN A 6 -10.09 18.22 56.06
N ILE A 7 -10.11 16.91 55.94
CA ILE A 7 -9.61 16.20 54.73
C ILE A 7 -10.77 16.14 53.74
N LEU A 8 -10.65 16.95 52.68
CA LEU A 8 -11.55 16.90 51.55
C LEU A 8 -11.09 15.76 50.61
N CYS A 9 -11.85 14.65 50.61
CA CYS A 9 -11.61 13.54 49.70
C CYS A 9 -12.16 13.92 48.32
N LEU A 10 -11.29 14.28 47.38
CA LEU A 10 -11.65 14.50 45.98
C LEU A 10 -11.74 13.10 45.30
N VAL A 11 -12.95 12.61 45.10
CA VAL A 11 -13.19 11.43 44.27
C VAL A 11 -13.14 11.86 42.82
N ALA A 12 -11.97 11.68 42.17
CA ALA A 12 -11.83 11.85 40.72
C ALA A 12 -12.53 10.67 40.01
N LEU A 13 -13.72 10.94 39.48
CA LEU A 13 -14.45 9.99 38.65
C LEU A 13 -13.73 9.93 37.28
N GLN A 14 -12.81 9.00 37.10
CA GLN A 14 -12.21 8.71 35.81
C GLN A 14 -13.26 8.01 34.95
N PHE A 15 -13.89 8.76 34.05
CA PHE A 15 -14.61 8.18 32.91
C PHE A 15 -13.57 7.55 31.97
N LEU A 16 -13.36 6.25 32.12
CA LEU A 16 -12.69 5.45 31.09
C LEU A 16 -13.62 5.39 29.87
N PHE A 17 -13.43 6.26 28.91
CA PHE A 17 -13.94 6.04 27.58
C PHE A 17 -13.20 4.83 27.00
N LEU A 18 -13.78 3.65 27.17
CA LEU A 18 -13.45 2.49 26.35
C LEU A 18 -13.94 2.84 24.92
N ALA A 19 -13.09 3.49 24.14
CA ALA A 19 -13.27 3.51 22.71
C ALA A 19 -13.21 2.04 22.27
N LYS A 20 -14.36 1.44 21.97
CA LYS A 20 -14.41 0.19 21.23
C LYS A 20 -13.64 0.48 19.95
N ALA A 21 -12.47 -0.11 19.80
CA ALA A 21 -11.83 -0.23 18.50
C ALA A 21 -12.81 -1.06 17.65
N SER A 22 -13.70 -0.37 16.92
CA SER A 22 -14.54 -1.00 15.91
C SER A 22 -13.58 -1.46 14.83
N CYS A 23 -13.36 -2.77 14.75
CA CYS A 23 -12.71 -3.33 13.57
C CYS A 23 -13.62 -3.01 12.39
N ALA A 24 -13.08 -2.37 11.35
CA ALA A 24 -13.85 -2.03 10.16
C ALA A 24 -14.51 -3.29 9.59
N GLU A 25 -15.80 -3.20 9.30
CA GLU A 25 -16.57 -4.34 8.79
C GLU A 25 -16.38 -4.47 7.29
N LEU A 26 -15.94 -5.66 6.86
CA LEU A 26 -15.80 -6.00 5.44
C LEU A 26 -17.18 -6.12 4.79
N VAL A 27 -17.44 -5.34 3.78
CA VAL A 27 -18.69 -5.36 3.00
C VAL A 27 -18.44 -5.57 1.52
N PHE A 28 -19.46 -6.04 0.78
CA PHE A 28 -19.38 -6.24 -0.67
C PHE A 28 -20.09 -5.14 -1.43
N ALA A 29 -19.64 -4.89 -2.67
CA ALA A 29 -20.28 -3.96 -3.59
C ALA A 29 -21.72 -4.37 -3.88
N LYS A 30 -22.61 -3.38 -4.02
CA LYS A 30 -24.04 -3.60 -4.25
C LYS A 30 -24.37 -4.08 -5.65
N ASP A 31 -23.45 -3.90 -6.60
CA ASP A 31 -23.62 -4.30 -8.01
C ASP A 31 -23.47 -5.80 -8.28
N GLY A 32 -23.17 -6.60 -7.26
CA GLY A 32 -22.97 -8.04 -7.39
C GLY A 32 -21.62 -8.44 -8.02
N SER A 33 -20.71 -7.50 -8.25
CA SER A 33 -19.36 -7.78 -8.79
C SER A 33 -18.50 -8.64 -7.89
N GLY A 34 -18.84 -8.66 -6.57
CA GLY A 34 -18.07 -9.32 -5.54
C GLY A 34 -16.83 -8.52 -5.10
N VAL A 35 -16.71 -7.27 -5.53
CA VAL A 35 -15.71 -6.33 -4.97
C VAL A 35 -16.02 -6.14 -3.49
N TYR A 36 -14.99 -6.19 -2.66
CA TYR A 36 -15.12 -6.00 -1.21
C TYR A 36 -14.32 -4.79 -0.72
N GLY A 37 -14.71 -4.27 0.42
CA GLY A 37 -14.10 -3.09 1.03
C GLY A 37 -14.79 -2.69 2.33
N TYR A 38 -14.80 -1.41 2.64
CA TYR A 38 -15.28 -0.87 3.90
C TYR A 38 -16.17 0.35 3.68
N LYS A 39 -17.17 0.57 4.56
CA LYS A 39 -18.07 1.74 4.51
C LYS A 39 -18.10 2.54 5.79
N ASP A 40 -17.47 2.06 6.83
CA ASP A 40 -17.33 2.69 8.15
C ASP A 40 -16.02 3.49 8.28
N THR A 41 -15.36 3.77 7.16
CA THR A 41 -14.14 4.58 7.03
C THR A 41 -14.48 6.04 6.67
N PRO A 42 -13.53 6.97 6.82
CA PRO A 42 -13.75 8.38 6.47
C PRO A 42 -14.20 8.57 5.03
N LYS A 43 -15.17 9.47 4.84
CA LYS A 43 -15.62 9.85 3.50
C LYS A 43 -14.67 10.85 2.85
N LEU A 44 -14.30 10.58 1.60
CA LEU A 44 -13.42 11.43 0.82
C LEU A 44 -14.21 12.62 0.24
N PRO A 45 -13.90 13.88 0.58
CA PRO A 45 -14.71 15.03 0.21
C PRO A 45 -14.74 15.32 -1.29
N TRP A 46 -13.70 14.91 -2.02
CA TRP A 46 -13.55 15.17 -3.46
C TRP A 46 -14.25 14.17 -4.38
N CYS A 47 -14.63 12.99 -3.89
CA CYS A 47 -15.30 11.99 -4.73
C CYS A 47 -16.60 11.43 -4.14
N GLY A 48 -16.87 11.71 -2.85
CA GLY A 48 -18.11 11.29 -2.19
C GLY A 48 -18.16 9.83 -1.73
N TYR A 49 -17.13 9.03 -2.01
CA TYR A 49 -16.97 7.66 -1.51
C TYR A 49 -16.21 7.63 -0.19
N CYS A 50 -16.39 6.58 0.59
CA CYS A 50 -15.53 6.30 1.73
C CYS A 50 -14.15 5.80 1.26
N VAL A 51 -13.14 5.89 2.13
CA VAL A 51 -11.87 5.20 1.91
C VAL A 51 -12.16 3.70 1.81
N HIS A 52 -11.65 3.05 0.77
CA HIS A 52 -11.87 1.62 0.50
C HIS A 52 -13.33 1.23 0.27
N ASP A 53 -14.15 2.14 -0.24
CA ASP A 53 -15.55 1.87 -0.57
C ASP A 53 -15.65 0.92 -1.77
N PRO A 54 -16.28 -0.27 -1.61
CA PRO A 54 -16.40 -1.23 -2.70
C PRO A 54 -17.37 -0.79 -3.81
N ASP A 55 -18.30 0.14 -3.51
CA ASP A 55 -19.22 0.70 -4.52
C ASP A 55 -18.57 1.80 -5.40
N ARG A 56 -17.33 2.16 -5.13
CA ARG A 56 -16.58 3.09 -5.97
C ARG A 56 -16.34 2.46 -7.35
N PRO A 57 -16.44 3.22 -8.47
CA PRO A 57 -16.20 2.66 -9.80
C PRO A 57 -14.84 1.96 -9.90
N ALA A 58 -14.86 0.68 -10.26
CA ALA A 58 -13.64 -0.10 -10.44
C ALA A 58 -12.90 0.36 -11.71
N PRO A 59 -11.55 0.40 -11.69
CA PRO A 59 -10.76 0.70 -12.88
C PRO A 59 -11.00 -0.38 -13.93
N LYS A 60 -11.15 0.08 -15.20
CA LYS A 60 -11.32 -0.84 -16.34
C LYS A 60 -10.09 -1.72 -16.46
N ARG A 61 -10.31 -3.03 -16.51
CA ARG A 61 -9.24 -3.97 -16.82
C ARG A 61 -8.82 -3.83 -18.28
N ILE A 62 -7.52 -3.76 -18.52
CA ILE A 62 -6.91 -3.80 -19.84
C ILE A 62 -5.84 -4.87 -19.89
N ASP A 63 -5.61 -5.44 -21.06
CA ASP A 63 -4.42 -6.26 -21.31
C ASP A 63 -3.24 -5.32 -21.58
N PRO A 64 -2.17 -5.35 -20.77
CA PRO A 64 -1.00 -4.50 -20.96
C PRO A 64 -0.17 -4.92 -22.19
N GLY A 65 -0.51 -6.00 -22.86
CA GLY A 65 0.27 -6.57 -23.93
C GLY A 65 1.64 -7.08 -23.49
N THR A 66 2.57 -7.21 -24.42
CA THR A 66 3.94 -7.69 -24.15
C THR A 66 5.01 -6.60 -24.23
N ALA A 67 4.60 -5.35 -24.47
CA ALA A 67 5.54 -4.24 -24.54
C ALA A 67 6.36 -4.11 -23.24
N GLY A 68 7.67 -4.01 -23.38
CA GLY A 68 8.58 -3.88 -22.24
C GLY A 68 9.03 -5.20 -21.59
N LEU A 69 8.33 -6.33 -21.77
CA LEU A 69 8.73 -7.62 -21.16
C LEU A 69 10.05 -8.17 -21.68
N SER A 70 10.33 -7.96 -22.96
CA SER A 70 11.58 -8.43 -23.61
C SER A 70 12.80 -7.60 -23.26
N THR A 71 12.63 -6.49 -22.58
CA THR A 71 13.69 -5.53 -22.23
C THR A 71 13.91 -5.44 -20.72
N LEU A 72 13.26 -6.27 -19.93
CA LEU A 72 13.51 -6.35 -18.49
C LEU A 72 14.80 -7.13 -18.18
N PRO A 73 15.65 -6.66 -17.22
CA PRO A 73 15.56 -5.35 -16.58
C PRO A 73 15.84 -4.22 -17.59
N TYR A 74 15.13 -3.09 -17.47
CA TYR A 74 15.34 -1.94 -18.33
C TYR A 74 16.76 -1.38 -18.15
N ARG A 75 17.38 -0.99 -19.28
CA ARG A 75 18.59 -0.20 -19.21
C ARG A 75 18.21 1.23 -18.82
N PRO A 76 18.71 1.74 -17.69
CA PRO A 76 18.38 3.10 -17.26
C PRO A 76 18.90 4.14 -18.24
N PRO A 77 18.25 5.30 -18.38
CA PRO A 77 18.80 6.46 -19.06
C PRO A 77 20.20 6.81 -18.53
N SER A 78 21.04 7.44 -19.35
CA SER A 78 22.42 7.75 -18.97
C SER A 78 22.57 8.75 -17.82
N ASP A 79 21.53 9.54 -17.57
CA ASP A 79 21.42 10.53 -16.48
C ASP A 79 20.60 10.05 -15.28
N ALA A 80 20.16 8.79 -15.29
CA ALA A 80 19.42 8.23 -14.17
C ALA A 80 20.33 7.96 -12.95
N ILE A 81 19.80 8.23 -11.78
CA ILE A 81 20.40 7.78 -10.52
C ILE A 81 19.91 6.37 -10.27
N VAL A 82 20.81 5.39 -10.40
CA VAL A 82 20.48 3.97 -10.20
C VAL A 82 20.54 3.66 -8.71
N LEU A 83 19.38 3.39 -8.11
CA LEU A 83 19.29 3.04 -6.69
C LEU A 83 19.51 1.54 -6.44
N PHE A 84 19.29 0.71 -7.46
CA PHE A 84 19.50 -0.73 -7.40
C PHE A 84 19.80 -1.28 -8.80
N ASP A 85 20.91 -2.01 -8.94
CA ASP A 85 21.37 -2.60 -10.20
C ASP A 85 21.50 -4.14 -10.14
N GLY A 86 20.85 -4.76 -9.14
CA GLY A 86 20.90 -6.20 -8.94
C GLY A 86 22.08 -6.70 -8.09
N LYS A 87 23.01 -5.84 -7.63
CA LYS A 87 24.24 -6.27 -6.98
C LYS A 87 24.27 -6.07 -5.48
N ASP A 88 23.85 -4.90 -5.00
CA ASP A 88 23.91 -4.57 -3.58
C ASP A 88 22.85 -3.55 -3.16
N LEU A 89 22.73 -3.31 -1.87
CA LEU A 89 21.82 -2.34 -1.27
C LEU A 89 22.57 -1.09 -0.76
N SER A 90 23.71 -0.74 -1.35
CA SER A 90 24.56 0.37 -0.90
C SER A 90 23.89 1.74 -0.91
N GLN A 91 22.87 1.94 -1.76
CA GLN A 91 22.09 3.18 -1.86
C GLN A 91 20.95 3.27 -0.85
N TRP A 92 20.76 2.22 -0.05
CA TRP A 92 19.62 2.08 0.87
C TRP A 92 20.07 2.10 2.32
N GLU A 93 19.22 2.57 3.22
CA GLU A 93 19.42 2.43 4.65
C GLU A 93 19.42 0.95 5.07
N LYS A 94 19.93 0.65 6.27
CA LYS A 94 19.94 -0.71 6.79
C LYS A 94 18.52 -1.27 6.83
N THR A 95 18.33 -2.43 6.23
CA THR A 95 17.04 -3.11 6.10
C THR A 95 17.18 -4.61 6.33
N ASP A 96 16.07 -5.28 6.63
CA ASP A 96 15.97 -6.74 6.68
C ASP A 96 15.56 -7.34 5.31
N TRP A 97 15.26 -6.50 4.31
CA TRP A 97 14.99 -6.97 2.95
C TRP A 97 16.21 -7.66 2.37
N LYS A 98 15.98 -8.68 1.56
CA LYS A 98 17.02 -9.59 1.11
C LYS A 98 17.34 -9.38 -0.37
N LEU A 99 18.62 -9.54 -0.71
CA LEU A 99 19.06 -9.66 -2.09
C LEU A 99 19.03 -11.15 -2.47
N VAL A 100 18.17 -11.50 -3.42
CA VAL A 100 17.96 -12.87 -3.90
C VAL A 100 17.95 -12.84 -5.43
N ASP A 101 18.85 -13.58 -6.05
CA ASP A 101 18.94 -13.73 -7.52
C ASP A 101 18.91 -12.40 -8.29
N GLY A 102 19.61 -11.38 -7.79
CA GLY A 102 19.65 -10.05 -8.40
C GLY A 102 18.39 -9.20 -8.18
N CYS A 103 17.47 -9.64 -7.33
CA CYS A 103 16.26 -8.93 -6.97
C CYS A 103 16.24 -8.58 -5.48
N ILE A 104 15.46 -7.59 -5.10
CA ILE A 104 15.19 -7.27 -3.70
C ILE A 104 13.89 -7.96 -3.28
N GLU A 105 13.99 -8.89 -2.33
CA GLU A 105 12.82 -9.55 -1.74
C GLU A 105 12.39 -8.79 -0.48
N ALA A 106 11.14 -8.31 -0.48
CA ALA A 106 10.55 -7.61 0.64
C ALA A 106 10.30 -8.54 1.82
N VAL A 107 10.68 -8.09 3.02
CA VAL A 107 10.41 -8.80 4.28
C VAL A 107 9.38 -8.02 5.08
N GLY A 108 8.29 -8.68 5.46
CA GLY A 108 7.20 -8.07 6.20
C GLY A 108 7.65 -7.44 7.53
N GLY A 109 7.09 -6.27 7.85
CA GLY A 109 7.46 -5.49 9.04
C GLY A 109 8.74 -4.66 8.92
N SER A 110 9.38 -4.67 7.75
CA SER A 110 10.57 -3.87 7.43
C SER A 110 10.31 -3.00 6.20
N SER A 111 11.10 -1.96 6.02
CA SER A 111 11.03 -1.04 4.87
C SER A 111 12.39 -0.88 4.20
N LEU A 112 12.35 -0.44 2.94
CA LEU A 112 13.52 -0.07 2.15
C LEU A 112 13.49 1.46 1.95
N THR A 113 14.44 2.16 2.54
CA THR A 113 14.52 3.63 2.50
C THR A 113 15.80 4.06 1.79
N SER A 114 15.69 4.94 0.80
CA SER A 114 16.85 5.48 0.12
C SER A 114 17.67 6.39 1.04
N LYS A 115 19.00 6.27 1.00
CA LYS A 115 19.89 7.17 1.75
C LYS A 115 19.81 8.59 1.24
N GLN A 116 19.64 8.76 -0.06
CA GLN A 116 19.48 10.06 -0.69
C GLN A 116 18.02 10.49 -0.66
N SER A 117 17.78 11.75 -0.33
CA SER A 117 16.48 12.41 -0.48
C SER A 117 16.36 13.02 -1.87
N PHE A 118 15.16 12.98 -2.44
CA PHE A 118 14.85 13.50 -3.76
C PHE A 118 13.75 14.56 -3.68
N GLY A 119 13.84 15.58 -4.54
CA GLY A 119 12.76 16.53 -4.78
C GLY A 119 11.85 16.05 -5.91
N ASN A 120 11.53 16.95 -6.86
CA ASN A 120 10.78 16.57 -8.06
C ASN A 120 11.60 15.57 -8.89
N CYS A 121 11.04 14.41 -9.15
CA CYS A 121 11.73 13.33 -9.85
C CYS A 121 10.74 12.47 -10.65
N GLN A 122 11.29 11.69 -11.57
CA GLN A 122 10.63 10.55 -12.17
C GLN A 122 11.20 9.30 -11.51
N ILE A 123 10.35 8.35 -11.19
CA ILE A 123 10.75 7.08 -10.58
C ILE A 123 10.36 5.96 -11.53
N HIS A 124 11.31 5.08 -11.82
CA HIS A 124 11.04 3.82 -12.49
C HIS A 124 11.39 2.68 -11.55
N LEU A 125 10.50 1.70 -11.45
CA LEU A 125 10.74 0.47 -10.70
C LEU A 125 10.03 -0.71 -11.38
N GLU A 126 10.57 -1.88 -11.12
CA GLU A 126 10.02 -3.16 -11.55
C GLU A 126 9.66 -3.96 -10.32
N TRP A 127 8.55 -4.67 -10.38
CA TRP A 127 8.09 -5.50 -9.28
C TRP A 127 7.36 -6.74 -9.76
N MET A 128 7.29 -7.73 -8.91
CA MET A 128 6.62 -8.99 -9.17
C MET A 128 5.89 -9.47 -7.91
N ALA A 129 4.59 -9.74 -8.04
CA ALA A 129 3.86 -10.42 -6.97
C ALA A 129 4.22 -11.91 -6.93
N PRO A 130 4.26 -12.54 -5.75
CA PRO A 130 4.55 -13.96 -5.64
C PRO A 130 3.51 -14.83 -6.34
N LYS A 131 3.96 -15.80 -7.14
CA LYS A 131 3.08 -16.68 -7.95
C LYS A 131 2.21 -17.58 -7.08
N ASP A 132 2.80 -18.19 -6.08
CA ASP A 132 2.16 -19.24 -5.27
C ASP A 132 1.85 -18.71 -3.85
N PHE A 133 1.06 -17.63 -3.80
CA PHE A 133 0.68 -17.02 -2.54
C PHE A 133 -0.44 -17.81 -1.84
N THR A 134 -0.24 -18.17 -0.58
CA THR A 134 -1.20 -18.96 0.25
C THR A 134 -1.63 -18.22 1.52
N GLY A 135 -1.37 -16.94 1.63
CA GLY A 135 -1.71 -16.13 2.80
C GLY A 135 -3.09 -15.47 2.71
N PRO A 136 -3.42 -14.63 3.70
CA PRO A 136 -4.65 -13.84 3.68
C PRO A 136 -4.63 -12.85 2.51
N TRP A 137 -5.80 -12.58 1.93
CA TRP A 137 -5.99 -11.77 0.72
C TRP A 137 -5.23 -10.43 0.75
N TYR A 138 -5.19 -9.75 1.90
CA TYR A 138 -4.54 -8.46 2.07
C TYR A 138 -2.99 -8.50 2.03
N ASN A 139 -2.41 -9.68 1.91
CA ASN A 139 -0.95 -9.88 1.85
C ASN A 139 -0.44 -10.31 0.46
N ARG A 140 -1.25 -10.26 -0.57
CA ARG A 140 -0.92 -10.70 -1.94
C ARG A 140 0.09 -9.78 -2.62
N GLY A 141 1.38 -9.92 -2.26
CA GLY A 141 2.44 -9.01 -2.70
C GLY A 141 2.22 -7.56 -2.25
N ASN A 142 1.51 -7.37 -1.13
CA ASN A 142 1.17 -6.05 -0.60
C ASN A 142 2.43 -5.28 -0.20
N ASN A 143 2.66 -4.19 -0.90
CA ASN A 143 3.79 -3.29 -0.74
C ASN A 143 3.40 -1.92 -1.32
N GLY A 144 4.32 -0.95 -1.26
CA GLY A 144 4.07 0.35 -1.86
C GLY A 144 5.30 1.22 -1.96
N VAL A 145 5.24 2.19 -2.86
CA VAL A 145 6.24 3.26 -2.96
C VAL A 145 5.75 4.44 -2.17
N LEU A 146 6.36 4.69 -1.02
CA LEU A 146 6.02 5.81 -0.14
C LEU A 146 6.76 7.08 -0.58
N LEU A 147 6.00 8.06 -1.06
CA LEU A 147 6.50 9.37 -1.43
C LEU A 147 6.38 10.32 -0.23
N MET A 148 7.49 10.91 0.18
CA MET A 148 7.58 11.82 1.34
C MET A 148 7.08 11.20 2.66
N GLY A 149 6.93 9.87 2.73
CA GLY A 149 6.33 9.18 3.87
C GLY A 149 4.83 9.45 4.06
N LEU A 150 4.16 10.06 3.09
CA LEU A 150 2.76 10.51 3.17
C LEU A 150 1.84 9.83 2.16
N PHE A 151 2.33 9.59 0.94
CA PHE A 151 1.54 9.04 -0.15
C PHE A 151 2.11 7.71 -0.58
N GLU A 152 1.25 6.71 -0.67
CA GLU A 152 1.62 5.39 -1.12
C GLU A 152 1.11 5.16 -2.54
N ILE A 153 2.01 4.82 -3.45
CA ILE A 153 1.65 4.23 -4.74
C ILE A 153 1.62 2.73 -4.53
N GLN A 154 0.43 2.16 -4.59
CA GLN A 154 0.19 0.78 -4.20
C GLN A 154 0.87 -0.23 -5.12
N ILE A 155 1.52 -1.22 -4.53
CA ILE A 155 1.96 -2.46 -5.15
C ILE A 155 1.11 -3.60 -4.57
N PHE A 156 0.39 -4.31 -5.42
CA PHE A 156 -0.52 -5.36 -5.01
C PHE A 156 -0.84 -6.31 -6.18
N ASP A 157 -1.06 -7.60 -5.93
CA ASP A 157 -1.61 -8.49 -6.94
C ASP A 157 -3.10 -8.18 -7.19
N SER A 158 -3.35 -7.30 -8.14
CA SER A 158 -4.70 -6.90 -8.56
C SER A 158 -5.18 -7.65 -9.80
N TYR A 159 -4.47 -8.69 -10.25
CA TYR A 159 -4.77 -9.37 -11.51
C TYR A 159 -6.18 -9.97 -11.54
N ASN A 160 -6.54 -10.76 -10.53
CA ASN A 160 -7.86 -11.38 -10.38
C ASN A 160 -8.52 -11.06 -9.04
N GLU A 161 -7.92 -10.19 -8.25
CA GLU A 161 -8.42 -9.85 -6.92
C GLU A 161 -9.53 -8.80 -7.00
N LYS A 162 -10.56 -8.99 -6.20
CA LYS A 162 -11.73 -8.10 -6.14
C LYS A 162 -11.64 -7.09 -4.99
N ILE A 163 -10.45 -6.60 -4.74
CA ILE A 163 -10.20 -5.58 -3.72
C ILE A 163 -10.84 -4.23 -4.12
N TYR A 164 -11.18 -3.44 -3.13
CA TYR A 164 -11.66 -2.06 -3.31
C TYR A 164 -10.78 -1.26 -4.27
N PRO A 165 -11.39 -0.39 -5.11
CA PRO A 165 -10.69 0.26 -6.23
C PRO A 165 -9.45 1.08 -5.84
N ASP A 166 -9.49 1.80 -4.73
CA ASP A 166 -8.39 2.64 -4.24
C ASP A 166 -7.30 1.87 -3.46
N GLY A 167 -7.35 0.54 -3.45
CA GLY A 167 -6.29 -0.34 -2.95
C GLY A 167 -5.67 -1.22 -4.04
N GLN A 168 -6.07 -1.05 -5.30
CA GLN A 168 -5.48 -1.79 -6.41
C GLN A 168 -4.08 -1.26 -6.77
N ALA A 169 -3.29 -2.07 -7.49
CA ALA A 169 -1.98 -1.68 -8.00
C ALA A 169 -2.02 -0.34 -8.72
N ALA A 170 -1.04 0.52 -8.49
CA ALA A 170 -0.93 1.91 -8.98
C ALA A 170 -1.98 2.90 -8.45
N ALA A 171 -2.81 2.52 -7.47
CA ALA A 171 -3.61 3.49 -6.75
C ALA A 171 -2.73 4.45 -5.93
N ILE A 172 -3.19 5.69 -5.74
CA ILE A 172 -2.77 6.48 -4.58
C ILE A 172 -3.60 5.92 -3.42
N TYR A 173 -2.99 5.06 -2.61
CA TYR A 173 -3.67 4.19 -1.65
C TYR A 173 -4.64 4.95 -0.75
N GLY A 174 -5.86 4.43 -0.66
CA GLY A 174 -6.93 5.05 0.13
C GLY A 174 -7.45 6.38 -0.39
N GLN A 175 -6.96 6.86 -1.54
CA GLN A 175 -7.34 8.16 -2.09
C GLN A 175 -7.93 8.06 -3.50
N THR A 176 -7.17 7.54 -4.45
CA THR A 176 -7.58 7.54 -5.88
C THR A 176 -7.24 6.20 -6.51
N PRO A 177 -8.21 5.53 -7.15
CA PRO A 177 -7.95 4.32 -7.94
C PRO A 177 -6.99 4.59 -9.09
N PRO A 178 -6.32 3.57 -9.62
CA PRO A 178 -5.61 3.69 -10.89
C PRO A 178 -6.60 3.98 -12.02
N LEU A 179 -6.14 4.63 -13.09
CA LEU A 179 -6.97 4.93 -14.26
C LEU A 179 -7.48 3.65 -14.95
N VAL A 180 -6.64 2.62 -14.95
CA VAL A 180 -6.94 1.29 -15.48
C VAL A 180 -6.27 0.22 -14.61
N ASN A 181 -6.79 -1.00 -14.62
CA ASN A 181 -6.09 -2.15 -14.07
C ASN A 181 -5.35 -2.87 -15.23
N ALA A 182 -4.04 -2.62 -15.32
CA ALA A 182 -3.12 -3.25 -16.27
C ALA A 182 -2.25 -4.32 -15.60
N CYS A 183 -2.64 -4.81 -14.43
CA CYS A 183 -1.86 -5.76 -13.66
C CYS A 183 -1.66 -7.07 -14.42
N ARG A 184 -0.42 -7.58 -14.44
CA ARG A 184 -0.05 -8.88 -14.99
C ARG A 184 -0.34 -9.99 -13.99
N PRO A 185 -0.41 -11.25 -14.42
CA PRO A 185 -0.50 -12.38 -13.50
C PRO A 185 0.61 -12.38 -12.44
N PRO A 186 0.33 -12.87 -11.22
CA PRO A 186 1.40 -13.07 -10.23
C PRO A 186 2.48 -14.00 -10.78
N GLY A 187 3.73 -13.72 -10.46
CA GLY A 187 4.91 -14.36 -11.04
C GLY A 187 5.42 -13.72 -12.32
N GLU A 188 4.76 -12.67 -12.83
CA GLU A 188 5.25 -11.88 -13.95
C GLU A 188 5.73 -10.50 -13.50
N TRP A 189 6.81 -10.03 -14.14
CA TRP A 189 7.36 -8.69 -13.89
C TRP A 189 6.44 -7.60 -14.41
N GLN A 190 6.37 -6.51 -13.67
CA GLN A 190 5.57 -5.32 -13.94
C GLN A 190 6.42 -4.09 -13.65
N SER A 191 6.10 -2.95 -14.28
CA SER A 191 6.83 -1.69 -14.12
C SER A 191 5.89 -0.53 -13.80
N TYR A 192 6.43 0.40 -13.05
CA TYR A 192 5.86 1.73 -12.79
C TYR A 192 6.82 2.80 -13.28
#